data_71ef1b0a9cadefe123539e0ecfca307e
#
_entry.id   71ef1b0a9cadefe123539e0ecfca307e
#
_cell.length_a   1.000
_cell.length_b   1.000
_cell.length_c   1.000
_cell.angle_alpha   90.00
_cell.angle_beta   90.00
_cell.angle_gamma   90.00
#
_symmetry.space_group_name_H-M   'P 1'
#
loop_
_entity.id
_entity.type
_entity.pdbx_description
1 polymer ?
#
loop_
_entity_poly.entity_id
_entity_poly.type
_entity_poly.pdbx_seq_one_letter_code
_entity_poly.pdbx_strand_id
1 'polypeptide(L)'
;AISEIKFSLTSNRGCFGGCSFCALTFHQGRIIQTRSHESLIKEAERMTHDPDFKGYIHDVGGPTANFRHKSCAKQDKYGVCTNKQCLFPEPCRNLKVDHKDYVELLRKLEAVPGVKKVFIRSGIRFDYVMADSNDEFLKELCEKHISGQLRVAPEHVSDNVLRMMGKPQN
;
A
#
# COMPACT_ATOMS: atom_id res chain seq x y z
N ALA A 1 14.80 -16.79 -5.92
CA ALA A 1 14.42 -15.36 -5.78
C ALA A 1 13.25 -14.99 -6.68
N ILE A 2 13.31 -15.28 -8.00
CA ILE A 2 12.20 -14.93 -8.93
C ILE A 2 10.90 -15.65 -8.58
N SER A 3 10.96 -16.89 -8.15
CA SER A 3 9.78 -17.68 -7.78
C SER A 3 8.92 -17.05 -6.67
N GLU A 4 9.53 -16.29 -5.77
CA GLU A 4 8.81 -15.63 -4.67
C GLU A 4 8.04 -14.40 -5.08
N ILE A 5 8.41 -13.78 -6.21
CA ILE A 5 7.79 -12.55 -6.72
C ILE A 5 7.03 -12.75 -8.04
N LYS A 6 7.18 -13.92 -8.67
CA LYS A 6 6.59 -14.22 -9.99
C LYS A 6 5.10 -13.94 -10.03
N PHE A 7 4.37 -14.29 -8.96
CA PHE A 7 2.93 -14.11 -8.86
C PHE A 7 2.56 -12.95 -7.92
N SER A 8 3.13 -11.78 -8.19
CA SER A 8 2.86 -10.55 -7.45
C SER A 8 2.31 -9.47 -8.38
N LEU A 9 1.37 -8.68 -7.87
CA LEU A 9 0.72 -7.59 -8.58
C LEU A 9 1.22 -6.24 -8.06
N THR A 10 1.80 -5.43 -8.92
CA THR A 10 2.08 -4.04 -8.58
C THR A 10 0.83 -3.20 -8.81
N SER A 11 0.18 -2.79 -7.73
CA SER A 11 -1.11 -2.11 -7.76
C SER A 11 -1.00 -0.59 -7.86
N ASN A 12 0.11 -0.02 -7.41
CA ASN A 12 0.32 1.42 -7.37
C ASN A 12 1.81 1.79 -7.47
N ARG A 13 2.07 3.05 -7.79
CA ARG A 13 3.38 3.70 -7.80
C ARG A 13 3.28 5.01 -7.02
N GLY A 14 4.44 5.52 -6.57
CA GLY A 14 4.53 6.73 -5.77
C GLY A 14 4.34 6.47 -4.28
N CYS A 15 4.75 7.44 -3.47
CA CYS A 15 4.60 7.38 -2.02
C CYS A 15 4.53 8.80 -1.43
N PHE A 16 3.44 9.13 -0.74
CA PHE A 16 3.31 10.43 -0.07
C PHE A 16 3.83 10.44 1.38
N GLY A 17 4.48 9.36 1.80
CA GLY A 17 5.07 9.27 3.15
C GLY A 17 6.13 10.33 3.42
N GLY A 18 6.99 10.61 2.42
CA GLY A 18 7.97 11.70 2.51
C GLY A 18 9.08 11.49 3.54
N CYS A 19 9.38 10.24 3.92
CA CYS A 19 10.43 9.91 4.87
C CYS A 19 11.78 10.42 4.35
N SER A 20 12.59 11.07 5.22
CA SER A 20 13.81 11.76 4.82
C SER A 20 14.92 10.84 4.30
N PHE A 21 14.92 9.58 4.69
CA PHE A 21 15.90 8.57 4.28
C PHE A 21 15.53 7.82 3.00
N CYS A 22 14.27 7.97 2.50
CA CYS A 22 13.73 7.11 1.45
C CYS A 22 13.77 7.77 0.07
N ALA A 23 14.40 7.11 -0.89
CA ALA A 23 14.51 7.60 -2.27
C ALA A 23 13.23 7.43 -3.10
N LEU A 24 12.23 6.69 -2.63
CA LEU A 24 11.00 6.39 -3.40
C LEU A 24 10.27 7.67 -3.84
N THR A 25 10.22 8.69 -3.01
CA THR A 25 9.58 9.95 -3.35
C THR A 25 10.31 10.73 -4.46
N PHE A 26 11.61 10.51 -4.61
CA PHE A 26 12.42 11.18 -5.65
C PHE A 26 12.25 10.51 -7.01
N HIS A 27 12.25 9.19 -7.08
CA HIS A 27 12.18 8.52 -8.37
C HIS A 27 10.77 8.05 -8.79
N GLN A 28 9.81 7.95 -7.86
CA GLN A 28 8.41 7.60 -8.20
C GLN A 28 7.43 8.75 -7.96
N GLY A 29 7.86 9.80 -7.27
CA GLY A 29 7.01 10.94 -6.92
C GLY A 29 6.12 10.71 -5.71
N ARG A 30 5.45 11.78 -5.29
CA ARG A 30 4.55 11.81 -4.13
C ARG A 30 3.06 11.76 -4.49
N ILE A 31 2.74 11.72 -5.77
CA ILE A 31 1.37 11.54 -6.27
C ILE A 31 1.20 10.06 -6.59
N ILE A 32 0.22 9.44 -5.96
CA ILE A 32 -0.06 8.03 -6.18
C ILE A 32 -0.63 7.81 -7.58
N GLN A 33 -0.03 6.87 -8.29
CA GLN A 33 -0.49 6.37 -9.59
C GLN A 33 -1.01 4.95 -9.38
N THR A 34 -2.31 4.75 -9.52
CA THR A 34 -2.95 3.46 -9.31
C THR A 34 -3.32 2.79 -10.62
N ARG A 35 -3.17 1.49 -10.65
CA ARG A 35 -3.75 0.66 -11.71
C ARG A 35 -5.23 0.40 -11.42
N SER A 36 -6.03 0.34 -12.47
CA SER A 36 -7.45 -0.01 -12.35
C SER A 36 -7.63 -1.45 -11.84
N HIS A 37 -8.74 -1.71 -11.16
CA HIS A 37 -9.12 -3.05 -10.73
C HIS A 37 -9.16 -4.02 -11.93
N GLU A 38 -9.76 -3.60 -13.04
CA GLU A 38 -9.85 -4.39 -14.26
C GLU A 38 -8.47 -4.83 -14.79
N SER A 39 -7.49 -3.91 -14.81
CA SER A 39 -6.13 -4.23 -15.25
C SER A 39 -5.48 -5.28 -14.35
N LEU A 40 -5.68 -5.18 -13.04
CA LEU A 40 -5.12 -6.11 -12.05
C LEU A 40 -5.82 -7.48 -12.09
N ILE A 41 -7.14 -7.49 -12.27
CA ILE A 41 -7.92 -8.73 -12.43
C ILE A 41 -7.49 -9.48 -13.68
N LYS A 42 -7.36 -8.81 -14.83
CA LYS A 42 -6.85 -9.42 -16.08
C LYS A 42 -5.44 -10.00 -15.92
N GLU A 43 -4.60 -9.38 -15.12
CA GLU A 43 -3.26 -9.92 -14.84
C GLU A 43 -3.34 -11.14 -13.93
N ALA A 44 -4.19 -11.11 -12.90
CA ALA A 44 -4.44 -12.27 -12.04
C ALA A 44 -5.03 -13.46 -12.83
N GLU A 45 -5.98 -13.21 -13.72
CA GLU A 45 -6.52 -14.21 -14.64
C GLU A 45 -5.42 -14.86 -15.49
N ARG A 46 -4.50 -14.07 -16.04
CA ARG A 46 -3.34 -14.60 -16.79
C ARG A 46 -2.44 -15.46 -15.92
N MET A 47 -2.22 -15.06 -14.65
CA MET A 47 -1.43 -15.87 -13.70
C MET A 47 -2.04 -17.25 -13.48
N THR A 48 -3.36 -17.37 -13.45
CA THR A 48 -4.04 -18.67 -13.23
C THR A 48 -3.78 -19.69 -14.34
N HIS A 49 -3.39 -19.23 -15.54
CA HIS A 49 -3.02 -20.11 -16.67
C HIS A 49 -1.55 -20.53 -16.65
N ASP A 50 -0.72 -19.96 -15.79
CA ASP A 50 0.69 -20.39 -15.64
C ASP A 50 0.76 -21.75 -14.93
N PRO A 51 1.48 -22.74 -15.48
CA PRO A 51 1.56 -24.08 -14.88
C PRO A 51 2.16 -24.11 -13.49
N ASP A 52 2.97 -23.10 -13.15
CA ASP A 52 3.56 -22.96 -11.82
C ASP A 52 2.63 -22.33 -10.80
N PHE A 53 1.52 -21.72 -11.23
CA PHE A 53 0.59 -21.05 -10.34
C PHE A 53 -0.18 -22.08 -9.49
N LYS A 54 -0.08 -21.94 -8.17
CA LYS A 54 -0.74 -22.86 -7.21
C LYS A 54 -1.96 -22.24 -6.52
N GLY A 55 -2.44 -21.12 -7.05
CA GLY A 55 -3.60 -20.38 -6.52
C GLY A 55 -3.24 -19.26 -5.54
N TYR A 56 -1.97 -18.93 -5.39
CA TYR A 56 -1.52 -17.93 -4.42
C TYR A 56 -0.97 -16.70 -5.12
N ILE A 57 -1.63 -15.55 -4.95
CA ILE A 57 -1.06 -14.26 -5.28
C ILE A 57 -0.19 -13.84 -4.09
N HIS A 58 1.10 -13.71 -4.31
CA HIS A 58 2.10 -13.54 -3.26
C HIS A 58 2.14 -12.12 -2.70
N ASP A 59 1.75 -11.14 -3.49
CA ASP A 59 1.66 -9.74 -3.07
C ASP A 59 0.71 -8.96 -3.98
N VAL A 60 -0.08 -8.06 -3.38
CA VAL A 60 -0.82 -7.02 -4.08
C VAL A 60 -0.39 -5.70 -3.48
N GLY A 61 0.66 -5.11 -4.02
CA GLY A 61 1.32 -4.02 -3.36
C GLY A 61 1.94 -2.97 -4.26
N GLY A 62 2.91 -2.30 -3.71
CA GLY A 62 3.65 -1.21 -4.33
C GLY A 62 4.66 -0.64 -3.34
N PRO A 63 5.18 0.57 -3.56
CA PRO A 63 6.11 1.23 -2.63
C PRO A 63 5.59 1.34 -1.21
N THR A 64 4.28 1.51 -1.08
CA THR A 64 3.48 1.42 0.15
C THR A 64 2.17 0.77 -0.25
N ALA A 65 1.90 -0.43 0.23
CA ALA A 65 0.82 -1.27 -0.27
C ALA A 65 -0.57 -0.60 -0.15
N ASN A 66 -0.82 0.04 0.98
CA ASN A 66 -2.11 0.65 1.29
C ASN A 66 -2.29 2.10 0.77
N PHE A 67 -1.39 2.59 -0.10
CA PHE A 67 -1.57 3.88 -0.76
C PHE A 67 -2.21 3.69 -2.13
N ARG A 68 -3.53 3.62 -2.17
CA ARG A 68 -4.30 3.34 -3.38
C ARG A 68 -4.94 4.57 -4.04
N HIS A 69 -4.76 5.77 -3.51
CA HIS A 69 -5.28 7.02 -4.10
C HIS A 69 -4.40 8.21 -3.72
N LYS A 70 -4.62 9.34 -4.37
CA LYS A 70 -3.94 10.61 -4.05
C LYS A 70 -4.18 10.99 -2.59
N SER A 71 -3.18 11.58 -1.94
CA SER A 71 -3.27 11.94 -0.53
C SER A 71 -4.35 12.98 -0.23
N CYS A 72 -4.64 13.89 -1.17
CA CYS A 72 -5.71 14.87 -1.02
C CYS A 72 -6.15 15.44 -2.37
N ALA A 73 -7.36 16.02 -2.41
CA ALA A 73 -7.93 16.62 -3.61
C ALA A 73 -7.13 17.85 -4.13
N LYS A 74 -6.35 18.50 -3.26
CA LYS A 74 -5.51 19.64 -3.68
C LYS A 74 -4.45 19.25 -4.70
N GLN A 75 -4.02 17.99 -4.71
CA GLN A 75 -3.00 17.51 -5.66
C GLN A 75 -3.44 17.62 -7.10
N ASP A 76 -4.73 17.58 -7.39
CA ASP A 76 -5.26 17.71 -8.75
C ASP A 76 -5.02 19.10 -9.35
N LYS A 77 -5.03 20.12 -8.51
CA LYS A 77 -4.90 21.51 -8.95
C LYS A 77 -3.50 22.11 -8.70
N TYR A 78 -2.89 21.76 -7.58
CA TYR A 78 -1.67 22.42 -7.10
C TYR A 78 -0.46 21.50 -7.01
N GLY A 79 -0.61 20.22 -7.33
CA GLY A 79 0.44 19.23 -7.14
C GLY A 79 0.72 18.94 -5.65
N VAL A 80 1.93 18.47 -5.38
CA VAL A 80 2.36 18.14 -4.00
C VAL A 80 2.81 19.39 -3.24
N CYS A 81 2.60 19.39 -1.94
CA CYS A 81 3.12 20.45 -1.07
C CYS A 81 4.67 20.39 -1.04
N THR A 82 5.31 21.54 -1.19
CA THR A 82 6.79 21.65 -1.16
C THR A 82 7.35 21.63 0.26
N ASN A 83 6.62 22.20 1.22
CA ASN A 83 7.05 22.46 2.59
C ASN A 83 6.29 21.67 3.65
N LYS A 84 5.51 20.66 3.26
CA LYS A 84 4.68 19.87 4.18
C LYS A 84 4.61 18.42 3.75
N GLN A 85 4.70 17.52 4.75
CA GLN A 85 4.41 16.10 4.58
C GLN A 85 2.94 15.82 4.89
N CYS A 86 2.43 14.67 4.39
CA CYS A 86 1.03 14.29 4.57
C CYS A 86 0.76 13.58 5.89
N LEU A 87 1.79 12.91 6.45
CA LEU A 87 1.67 12.06 7.64
C LEU A 87 2.57 12.50 8.79
N PHE A 88 3.47 13.46 8.58
CA PHE A 88 4.42 13.90 9.60
C PHE A 88 4.39 15.44 9.77
N PRO A 89 4.52 15.97 11.00
CA PRO A 89 4.58 15.27 12.30
C PRO A 89 3.27 14.62 12.70
N GLU A 90 2.16 15.07 12.15
CA GLU A 90 0.80 14.55 12.34
C GLU A 90 0.09 14.45 10.99
N PRO A 91 -0.93 13.60 10.88
CA PRO A 91 -1.75 13.50 9.67
C PRO A 91 -2.31 14.87 9.27
N CYS A 92 -2.09 15.26 8.02
CA CYS A 92 -2.59 16.53 7.51
C CYS A 92 -4.12 16.55 7.51
N ARG A 93 -4.74 17.62 7.99
CA ARG A 93 -6.19 17.80 8.00
C ARG A 93 -6.88 17.64 6.63
N ASN A 94 -6.14 17.77 5.54
CA ASN A 94 -6.66 17.56 4.19
C ASN A 94 -6.34 16.17 3.65
N LEU A 95 -5.68 15.31 4.46
CA LEU A 95 -5.36 13.95 4.05
C LEU A 95 -6.66 13.17 3.88
N LYS A 96 -6.81 12.55 2.71
CA LYS A 96 -7.86 11.57 2.50
C LYS A 96 -7.38 10.23 3.07
N VAL A 97 -8.04 9.75 4.11
CA VAL A 97 -7.78 8.44 4.70
C VAL A 97 -8.92 7.51 4.31
N ASP A 98 -8.62 6.51 3.51
CA ASP A 98 -9.65 5.61 2.99
C ASP A 98 -8.99 4.34 2.42
N HIS A 99 -9.39 3.17 2.88
CA HIS A 99 -8.92 1.87 2.40
C HIS A 99 -9.97 1.09 1.60
N LYS A 100 -11.15 1.66 1.35
CA LYS A 100 -12.27 0.95 0.68
C LYS A 100 -11.89 0.42 -0.70
N ASP A 101 -11.21 1.23 -1.52
CA ASP A 101 -10.73 0.81 -2.84
C ASP A 101 -9.79 -0.41 -2.75
N TYR A 102 -8.94 -0.44 -1.73
CA TYR A 102 -8.00 -1.54 -1.55
C TYR A 102 -8.70 -2.82 -1.09
N VAL A 103 -9.61 -2.72 -0.12
CA VAL A 103 -10.44 -3.85 0.32
C VAL A 103 -11.25 -4.42 -0.86
N GLU A 104 -11.89 -3.55 -1.64
CA GLU A 104 -12.64 -3.96 -2.82
C GLU A 104 -11.78 -4.68 -3.86
N LEU A 105 -10.56 -4.15 -4.12
CA LEU A 105 -9.60 -4.80 -5.02
C LEU A 105 -9.21 -6.19 -4.53
N LEU A 106 -8.87 -6.34 -3.24
CA LEU A 106 -8.47 -7.63 -2.66
C LEU A 106 -9.59 -8.66 -2.78
N ARG A 107 -10.82 -8.28 -2.49
CA ARG A 107 -12.01 -9.16 -2.64
C ARG A 107 -12.26 -9.57 -4.08
N LYS A 108 -12.10 -8.64 -5.03
CA LYS A 108 -12.22 -8.95 -6.46
C LYS A 108 -11.14 -9.91 -6.93
N LEU A 109 -9.92 -9.78 -6.44
CA LEU A 109 -8.83 -10.69 -6.77
C LEU A 109 -9.04 -12.09 -6.16
N GLU A 110 -9.57 -12.18 -4.94
CA GLU A 110 -9.96 -13.47 -4.33
C GLU A 110 -11.08 -14.18 -5.11
N ALA A 111 -11.96 -13.42 -5.76
CA ALA A 111 -13.05 -13.95 -6.55
C ALA A 111 -12.62 -14.46 -7.94
N VAL A 112 -11.39 -14.23 -8.37
CA VAL A 112 -10.88 -14.73 -9.66
C VAL A 112 -10.80 -16.25 -9.63
N PRO A 113 -11.46 -16.97 -10.58
CA PRO A 113 -11.37 -18.42 -10.64
C PRO A 113 -9.93 -18.92 -10.70
N GLY A 114 -9.55 -19.85 -9.82
CA GLY A 114 -8.20 -20.36 -9.70
C GLY A 114 -7.33 -19.67 -8.63
N VAL A 115 -7.76 -18.52 -8.13
CA VAL A 115 -7.13 -17.87 -6.97
C VAL A 115 -7.70 -18.47 -5.69
N LYS A 116 -6.83 -18.92 -4.80
CA LYS A 116 -7.16 -19.49 -3.49
C LYS A 116 -6.93 -18.50 -2.35
N LYS A 117 -5.84 -17.73 -2.45
CA LYS A 117 -5.48 -16.70 -1.47
C LYS A 117 -4.72 -15.56 -2.13
N VAL A 118 -4.92 -14.38 -1.56
CA VAL A 118 -4.23 -13.14 -1.91
C VAL A 118 -3.50 -12.64 -0.67
N PHE A 119 -2.19 -12.50 -0.79
CA PHE A 119 -1.34 -12.01 0.30
C PHE A 119 -0.88 -10.57 0.05
N ILE A 120 -0.58 -9.87 1.14
CA ILE A 120 0.09 -8.57 1.14
C ILE A 120 1.43 -8.76 1.85
N ARG A 121 2.52 -8.61 1.08
CA ARG A 121 3.90 -8.71 1.58
C ARG A 121 4.64 -7.38 1.49
N SER A 122 4.20 -6.48 0.63
CA SER A 122 4.65 -5.09 0.60
C SER A 122 4.33 -4.38 1.90
N GLY A 123 5.20 -3.46 2.31
CA GLY A 123 5.03 -2.75 3.58
C GLY A 123 3.73 -1.96 3.67
N ILE A 124 3.06 -2.14 4.79
CA ILE A 124 1.85 -1.37 5.17
C ILE A 124 2.29 -0.13 5.95
N ARG A 125 1.76 1.01 5.57
CA ARG A 125 1.92 2.25 6.33
C ARG A 125 0.92 2.26 7.49
N PHE A 126 1.38 1.85 8.67
CA PHE A 126 0.52 1.62 9.84
C PHE A 126 -0.11 2.91 10.39
N ASP A 127 0.62 4.03 10.39
CA ASP A 127 0.13 5.33 10.81
C ASP A 127 -1.04 5.82 9.93
N TYR A 128 -1.03 5.47 8.64
CA TYR A 128 -2.15 5.73 7.74
C TYR A 128 -3.35 4.80 8.03
N VAL A 129 -3.10 3.54 8.41
CA VAL A 129 -4.17 2.63 8.85
C VAL A 129 -4.80 3.13 10.14
N MET A 130 -3.99 3.55 11.11
CA MET A 130 -4.48 4.07 12.39
C MET A 130 -5.25 5.38 12.27
N ALA A 131 -5.01 6.16 11.21
CA ALA A 131 -5.75 7.37 10.90
C ALA A 131 -7.12 7.10 10.24
N ASP A 132 -7.40 5.86 9.82
CA ASP A 132 -8.70 5.47 9.26
C ASP A 132 -9.69 5.19 10.40
N SER A 133 -10.82 5.86 10.37
CA SER A 133 -11.92 5.62 11.32
C SER A 133 -12.66 4.30 11.06
N ASN A 134 -12.44 3.68 9.89
CA ASN A 134 -13.02 2.40 9.52
C ASN A 134 -11.95 1.29 9.67
N ASP A 135 -12.19 0.35 10.55
CA ASP A 135 -11.29 -0.76 10.84
C ASP A 135 -11.45 -1.98 9.90
N GLU A 136 -12.32 -1.89 8.90
CA GLU A 136 -12.61 -2.98 7.95
C GLU A 136 -11.34 -3.50 7.27
N PHE A 137 -10.47 -2.60 6.80
CA PHE A 137 -9.22 -2.99 6.16
C PHE A 137 -8.29 -3.74 7.12
N LEU A 138 -8.14 -3.24 8.35
CA LEU A 138 -7.27 -3.87 9.35
C LEU A 138 -7.77 -5.27 9.71
N LYS A 139 -9.08 -5.44 9.89
CA LYS A 139 -9.70 -6.75 10.16
C LYS A 139 -9.45 -7.72 9.00
N GLU A 140 -9.79 -7.31 7.78
CA GLU A 140 -9.64 -8.16 6.60
C GLU A 140 -8.16 -8.50 6.33
N LEU A 141 -7.26 -7.54 6.51
CA LEU A 141 -5.82 -7.75 6.43
C LEU A 141 -5.36 -8.86 7.37
N CYS A 142 -5.70 -8.77 8.65
CA CYS A 142 -5.29 -9.73 9.66
C CYS A 142 -5.91 -11.11 9.47
N GLU A 143 -7.15 -11.18 9.05
CA GLU A 143 -7.88 -12.45 8.88
C GLU A 143 -7.48 -13.21 7.62
N LYS A 144 -7.19 -12.51 6.52
CA LYS A 144 -7.10 -13.13 5.19
C LYS A 144 -5.77 -12.96 4.46
N HIS A 145 -5.10 -11.81 4.61
CA HIS A 145 -4.04 -11.39 3.70
C HIS A 145 -2.63 -11.47 4.27
N ILE A 146 -2.48 -11.92 5.52
CA ILE A 146 -1.18 -12.13 6.16
C ILE A 146 -0.73 -13.58 5.99
N SER A 147 0.51 -13.77 5.49
CA SER A 147 1.13 -15.09 5.33
C SER A 147 2.07 -15.44 6.48
N GLY A 148 1.67 -15.18 7.73
CA GLY A 148 2.43 -15.47 8.96
C GLY A 148 2.84 -14.20 9.71
N GLN A 149 3.49 -13.23 9.09
CA GLN A 149 3.91 -11.99 9.74
C GLN A 149 3.40 -10.76 8.98
N LEU A 150 2.81 -9.81 9.71
CA LEU A 150 2.47 -8.50 9.19
C LEU A 150 3.76 -7.66 9.05
N ARG A 151 4.00 -7.14 7.85
CA ARG A 151 5.11 -6.22 7.58
C ARG A 151 4.65 -4.79 7.74
N VAL A 152 5.09 -4.17 8.82
CA VAL A 152 4.99 -2.73 9.07
C VAL A 152 6.40 -2.15 9.17
N ALA A 153 6.54 -0.87 8.95
CA ALA A 153 7.83 -0.20 8.96
C ALA A 153 7.85 0.92 10.02
N PRO A 154 7.94 0.60 11.32
CA PRO A 154 8.06 1.57 12.39
C PRO A 154 9.43 2.29 12.34
N GLU A 155 10.46 1.64 11.82
CA GLU A 155 11.84 2.06 11.59
C GLU A 155 12.67 2.15 12.86
N HIS A 156 12.24 2.85 13.91
CA HIS A 156 12.99 3.04 15.14
C HIS A 156 12.08 3.16 16.37
N VAL A 157 12.62 2.95 17.57
CA VAL A 157 11.89 3.07 18.85
C VAL A 157 12.12 4.44 19.54
N SER A 158 13.09 5.22 19.08
CA SER A 158 13.39 6.55 19.65
C SER A 158 12.67 7.64 18.88
N ASP A 159 11.88 8.45 19.57
CA ASP A 159 11.15 9.57 18.99
C ASP A 159 12.06 10.61 18.32
N ASN A 160 13.26 10.84 18.89
CA ASN A 160 14.21 11.75 18.27
C ASN A 160 14.69 11.25 16.91
N VAL A 161 14.95 9.95 16.78
CA VAL A 161 15.35 9.34 15.52
C VAL A 161 14.18 9.35 14.54
N LEU A 162 12.98 8.97 14.97
CA LEU A 162 11.77 8.99 14.12
C LEU A 162 11.51 10.40 13.58
N ARG A 163 11.68 11.44 14.42
CA ARG A 163 11.54 12.84 13.99
C ARG A 163 12.53 13.19 12.88
N MET A 164 13.80 12.79 13.00
CA MET A 164 14.81 12.98 11.97
C MET A 164 14.50 12.21 10.69
N MET A 165 13.86 11.06 10.80
CA MET A 165 13.42 10.24 9.67
C MET A 165 12.15 10.78 8.99
N GLY A 166 11.46 11.74 9.57
CA GLY A 166 10.17 12.23 9.09
C GLY A 166 9.06 11.19 9.28
N LYS A 167 9.14 10.42 10.36
CA LYS A 167 8.14 9.43 10.79
C LYS A 167 7.40 9.92 12.02
N PRO A 168 6.09 9.58 12.20
CA PRO A 168 5.38 9.89 13.43
C PRO A 168 6.07 9.23 14.62
N GLN A 169 5.94 9.87 15.77
CA GLN A 169 6.43 9.34 17.05
C GLN A 169 5.52 8.18 17.54
N ASN A 170 6.08 7.35 18.42
CA ASN A 170 5.35 6.24 19.03
C ASN A 170 4.32 6.73 20.06
#